data_00b48df3cc5f11ef134b97e550f8ced6
#
_entry.id   00b48df3cc5f11ef134b97e550f8ced6
#
_cell.length_a   1.000
_cell.length_b   1.000
_cell.length_c   1.000
_cell.angle_alpha   90.00
_cell.angle_beta   90.00
_cell.angle_gamma   90.00
#
_symmetry.space_group_name_H-M   'P 1'
#
loop_
_entity.id
_entity.type
_entity.pdbx_description
1 polymer ?
#
loop_
_entity_poly.entity_id
_entity_poly.type
_entity_poly.pdbx_seq_one_letter_code
_entity_poly.pdbx_strand_id
1 'polypeptide(L)'
;MKLTKRIFAGFTSAAIAAAMFALPASAAKKGYQEFEPTAENVKLIGRTTYQNGALWVPWSAGGVEFKATGSSVRFNLLKSQTARLAVYVNGELAAIGNTSPKASNPVVDVPLGEGENVVKLVKLSESANSVLVIDSIEVEKGTTIAPTEAKEHSIEFIGDSITCGYGADGSLKESFSTKNENAAKTYAYLTAGAFDADYSFVSVSGTGVISGYTNGADKNDTLLAPNYYENLCFTWNWIDGQNPSDLEWDFSEYQPEAVVINLGQNDSSYTKKDEAKCAEFVDGYVDFLKTVRKNNPDAAIECVLGLMGNDLYSQIEEAVAAYTDETGDTNIFVHELSLQDSDDFGYGSDYHPAEGSHILAAGELVDFMKEDLGWEVTELKEQGMANRDKADDAEFVNAPEDEEKEPEENTESESESEAESSEEAQESSSAAESKAAESKAADSSSKAAAASTTSNPSTGAMLALAGVAIAGAAIVTAKKHD
;
A
#
# COMPACT_ATOMS: atom_id res chain seq x y z
N MET A 1 -49.36 -22.72 -14.41
CA MET A 1 -49.04 -21.72 -15.44
C MET A 1 -49.51 -20.35 -14.95
N LYS A 2 -48.67 -19.61 -14.22
CA LYS A 2 -48.87 -18.19 -13.90
C LYS A 2 -47.50 -17.51 -14.00
N LEU A 3 -47.36 -16.72 -15.07
CA LEU A 3 -46.24 -15.84 -15.33
C LEU A 3 -46.31 -14.66 -14.35
N THR A 4 -45.28 -14.47 -13.53
CA THR A 4 -45.10 -13.25 -12.74
C THR A 4 -44.08 -12.35 -13.47
N LYS A 5 -44.56 -11.21 -13.93
CA LYS A 5 -43.75 -10.15 -14.55
C LYS A 5 -42.87 -9.48 -13.49
N ARG A 6 -41.57 -9.49 -13.71
CA ARG A 6 -40.62 -8.64 -12.96
C ARG A 6 -40.66 -7.24 -13.54
N ILE A 7 -40.95 -6.27 -12.69
CA ILE A 7 -40.94 -4.85 -12.98
C ILE A 7 -39.51 -4.37 -12.75
N PHE A 8 -38.86 -3.90 -13.80
CA PHE A 8 -37.61 -3.14 -13.71
C PHE A 8 -37.94 -1.74 -13.20
N ALA A 9 -37.47 -1.38 -12.02
CA ALA A 9 -37.44 0.00 -11.55
C ALA A 9 -36.16 0.65 -12.03
N GLY A 10 -36.27 1.58 -12.98
CA GLY A 10 -35.17 2.39 -13.44
C GLY A 10 -34.81 3.43 -12.38
N PHE A 11 -33.57 3.44 -11.94
CA PHE A 11 -32.99 4.52 -11.15
C PHE A 11 -32.56 5.65 -12.10
N THR A 12 -33.17 6.80 -11.94
CA THR A 12 -32.74 8.05 -12.57
C THR A 12 -31.59 8.62 -11.78
N SER A 13 -30.40 8.58 -12.35
CA SER A 13 -29.21 9.27 -11.84
C SER A 13 -29.44 10.78 -11.87
N ALA A 14 -29.41 11.41 -10.70
CA ALA A 14 -29.35 12.85 -10.59
C ALA A 14 -27.90 13.30 -10.82
N ALA A 15 -27.66 13.97 -11.94
CA ALA A 15 -26.38 14.61 -12.23
C ALA A 15 -26.16 15.79 -11.26
N ILE A 16 -25.24 15.63 -10.33
CA ILE A 16 -24.69 16.73 -9.55
C ILE A 16 -23.63 17.39 -10.41
N ALA A 17 -23.88 18.62 -10.87
CA ALA A 17 -22.89 19.44 -11.55
C ALA A 17 -21.88 19.94 -10.51
N ALA A 18 -20.77 19.24 -10.37
CA ALA A 18 -19.61 19.73 -9.63
C ALA A 18 -18.92 20.83 -10.46
N ALA A 19 -18.68 21.97 -9.85
CA ALA A 19 -17.90 23.05 -10.43
C ALA A 19 -16.45 22.57 -10.57
N MET A 20 -16.01 22.36 -11.81
CA MET A 20 -14.63 22.03 -12.15
C MET A 20 -13.74 23.23 -11.81
N PHE A 21 -12.98 23.12 -10.75
CA PHE A 21 -11.73 23.86 -10.62
C PHE A 21 -10.68 23.09 -11.45
N ALA A 22 -10.38 23.58 -12.64
CA ALA A 22 -9.30 23.03 -13.45
C ALA A 22 -7.97 23.31 -12.72
N LEU A 23 -7.41 22.26 -12.12
CA LEU A 23 -5.97 22.24 -11.79
C LEU A 23 -5.19 22.29 -13.12
N PRO A 24 -3.99 22.89 -13.17
CA PRO A 24 -3.19 22.87 -14.40
C PRO A 24 -2.87 21.40 -14.74
N ALA A 25 -3.50 20.89 -15.79
CA ALA A 25 -3.14 19.61 -16.36
C ALA A 25 -1.64 19.61 -16.65
N SER A 26 -0.94 18.59 -16.16
CA SER A 26 0.42 18.30 -16.59
C SER A 26 0.39 18.24 -18.13
N ALA A 27 1.29 18.95 -18.81
CA ALA A 27 1.28 18.92 -20.27
C ALA A 27 1.63 17.52 -20.74
N ALA A 28 0.68 16.86 -21.41
CA ALA A 28 0.87 15.50 -21.94
C ALA A 28 2.16 15.42 -22.77
N LYS A 29 2.91 14.33 -22.61
CA LYS A 29 4.13 14.05 -23.39
C LYS A 29 3.80 14.14 -24.87
N LYS A 30 4.64 14.80 -25.65
CA LYS A 30 4.42 14.97 -27.09
C LYS A 30 4.24 13.62 -27.77
N GLY A 31 3.08 13.43 -28.43
CA GLY A 31 2.71 12.15 -29.06
C GLY A 31 1.90 11.20 -28.16
N TYR A 32 1.58 11.61 -26.93
CA TYR A 32 0.74 10.87 -25.97
C TYR A 32 -0.61 11.56 -25.75
N GLN A 33 -1.55 10.82 -25.24
CA GLN A 33 -2.83 11.30 -24.74
C GLN A 33 -3.03 10.81 -23.32
N GLU A 34 -3.78 11.58 -22.56
CA GLU A 34 -3.95 11.45 -21.13
C GLU A 34 -5.35 10.95 -20.79
N PHE A 35 -5.43 10.10 -19.76
CA PHE A 35 -6.65 9.54 -19.21
C PHE A 35 -6.68 9.75 -17.68
N GLU A 36 -7.83 10.12 -17.17
CA GLU A 36 -8.09 10.13 -15.73
C GLU A 36 -8.16 8.69 -15.19
N PRO A 37 -7.55 8.40 -14.02
CA PRO A 37 -7.59 7.07 -13.41
C PRO A 37 -8.92 6.81 -12.68
N THR A 38 -10.02 6.88 -13.40
CA THR A 38 -11.39 6.64 -12.90
C THR A 38 -11.89 5.25 -13.30
N ALA A 39 -12.95 4.77 -12.66
CA ALA A 39 -13.55 3.47 -12.96
C ALA A 39 -14.04 3.33 -14.43
N GLU A 40 -14.19 4.45 -15.16
CA GLU A 40 -14.49 4.43 -16.59
C GLU A 40 -13.28 3.95 -17.42
N ASN A 41 -12.08 4.25 -17.00
CA ASN A 41 -10.83 3.99 -17.72
C ASN A 41 -10.03 2.81 -17.15
N VAL A 42 -10.16 2.53 -15.85
CA VAL A 42 -9.38 1.51 -15.15
C VAL A 42 -10.22 0.71 -14.16
N LYS A 43 -9.89 -0.54 -13.92
CA LYS A 43 -10.38 -1.27 -12.76
C LYS A 43 -9.64 -0.77 -11.52
N LEU A 44 -10.37 -0.28 -10.53
CA LEU A 44 -9.84 0.13 -9.23
C LEU A 44 -9.57 -1.10 -8.37
N ILE A 45 -8.47 -1.12 -7.64
CA ILE A 45 -8.07 -2.23 -6.77
C ILE A 45 -8.03 -1.73 -5.33
N GLY A 46 -8.84 -2.38 -4.48
CA GLY A 46 -8.98 -2.02 -3.08
C GLY A 46 -9.76 -0.71 -2.87
N ARG A 47 -9.75 -0.21 -1.62
CA ARG A 47 -10.44 1.03 -1.26
C ARG A 47 -9.66 2.23 -1.77
N THR A 48 -10.20 2.93 -2.74
CA THR A 48 -9.62 4.11 -3.38
C THR A 48 -10.65 5.23 -3.45
N THR A 49 -10.22 6.46 -3.72
CA THR A 49 -11.15 7.57 -3.95
C THR A 49 -10.57 8.53 -4.98
N TYR A 50 -11.43 9.07 -5.86
CA TYR A 50 -11.05 10.11 -6.80
C TYR A 50 -11.38 11.47 -6.20
N GLN A 51 -10.35 12.23 -5.83
CA GLN A 51 -10.46 13.52 -5.15
C GLN A 51 -9.54 14.54 -5.81
N ASN A 52 -10.05 15.76 -5.96
CA ASN A 52 -9.27 16.90 -6.48
C ASN A 52 -8.58 16.63 -7.82
N GLY A 53 -9.18 15.81 -8.69
CA GLY A 53 -8.64 15.49 -10.01
C GLY A 53 -7.61 14.36 -10.02
N ALA A 54 -7.39 13.64 -8.93
CA ALA A 54 -6.46 12.53 -8.85
C ALA A 54 -7.04 11.34 -8.08
N LEU A 55 -6.56 10.14 -8.35
CA LEU A 55 -6.92 8.93 -7.62
C LEU A 55 -6.00 8.74 -6.41
N TRP A 56 -6.59 8.64 -5.24
CA TRP A 56 -5.88 8.32 -4.00
C TRP A 56 -5.95 6.82 -3.74
N VAL A 57 -4.78 6.20 -3.60
CA VAL A 57 -4.59 4.76 -3.35
C VAL A 57 -3.87 4.62 -2.01
N PRO A 58 -4.60 4.50 -0.89
CA PRO A 58 -3.99 4.47 0.42
C PRO A 58 -3.40 3.11 0.79
N TRP A 59 -4.15 2.02 0.58
CA TRP A 59 -3.85 0.71 1.17
C TRP A 59 -2.72 -0.04 0.46
N SER A 60 -2.10 -0.95 1.21
CA SER A 60 -1.21 -1.99 0.67
C SER A 60 -1.95 -2.80 -0.40
N ALA A 61 -1.24 -3.21 -1.43
CA ALA A 61 -1.78 -3.93 -2.59
C ALA A 61 -2.86 -3.19 -3.40
N GLY A 62 -3.30 -1.97 -2.99
CA GLY A 62 -4.21 -1.14 -3.77
C GLY A 62 -3.58 -0.62 -5.06
N GLY A 63 -4.40 -0.26 -6.04
CA GLY A 63 -3.90 0.22 -7.33
C GLY A 63 -4.93 0.32 -8.43
N VAL A 64 -4.47 0.12 -9.68
CA VAL A 64 -5.31 0.13 -10.87
C VAL A 64 -4.90 -0.98 -11.84
N GLU A 65 -5.87 -1.50 -12.60
CA GLU A 65 -5.63 -2.50 -13.65
C GLU A 65 -6.45 -2.15 -14.89
N PHE A 66 -5.82 -2.20 -16.07
CA PHE A 66 -6.48 -1.85 -17.33
C PHE A 66 -5.81 -2.51 -18.53
N LYS A 67 -6.54 -2.57 -19.63
CA LYS A 67 -6.04 -2.96 -20.94
C LYS A 67 -5.53 -1.74 -21.66
N ALA A 68 -4.38 -1.85 -22.32
CA ALA A 68 -3.77 -0.79 -23.12
C ALA A 68 -3.12 -1.35 -24.39
N THR A 69 -3.08 -0.52 -25.42
CA THR A 69 -2.31 -0.75 -26.64
C THR A 69 -1.31 0.38 -26.84
N GLY A 70 -0.31 0.19 -27.70
CA GLY A 70 0.73 1.19 -27.96
C GLY A 70 2.11 0.70 -27.54
N SER A 71 3.07 1.60 -27.49
CA SER A 71 4.48 1.27 -27.23
C SER A 71 4.88 1.41 -25.76
N SER A 72 4.17 2.23 -24.99
CA SER A 72 4.41 2.43 -23.54
C SER A 72 3.20 3.02 -22.83
N VAL A 73 3.20 2.88 -21.51
CA VAL A 73 2.29 3.56 -20.58
C VAL A 73 3.14 4.38 -19.61
N ARG A 74 2.67 5.59 -19.30
CA ARG A 74 3.22 6.44 -18.25
C ARG A 74 2.15 6.69 -17.18
N PHE A 75 2.52 6.52 -15.93
CA PHE A 75 1.76 6.99 -14.79
C PHE A 75 2.35 8.32 -14.30
N ASN A 76 1.55 9.37 -14.31
CA ASN A 76 1.88 10.64 -13.69
C ASN A 76 1.38 10.60 -12.24
N LEU A 77 2.27 10.84 -11.30
CA LEU A 77 1.97 10.79 -9.88
C LEU A 77 2.08 12.19 -9.28
N LEU A 78 1.32 12.47 -8.24
CA LEU A 78 1.47 13.69 -7.46
C LEU A 78 2.34 13.43 -6.23
N LYS A 79 2.99 14.50 -5.77
CA LYS A 79 3.80 14.47 -4.57
C LYS A 79 2.95 14.03 -3.39
N SER A 80 3.38 12.96 -2.77
CA SER A 80 2.90 12.47 -1.49
C SER A 80 4.10 12.08 -0.63
N GLN A 81 3.89 11.26 0.40
CA GLN A 81 5.00 10.60 1.08
C GLN A 81 5.64 9.55 0.17
N THR A 82 6.83 9.09 0.52
CA THR A 82 7.47 8.00 -0.21
C THR A 82 6.59 6.77 -0.19
N ALA A 83 6.09 6.37 -1.35
CA ALA A 83 5.35 5.14 -1.57
C ALA A 83 6.20 4.16 -2.38
N ARG A 84 6.16 2.88 -2.03
CA ARG A 84 6.70 1.81 -2.86
C ARG A 84 5.59 1.27 -3.75
N LEU A 85 5.90 1.03 -5.01
CA LEU A 85 4.96 0.50 -5.99
C LEU A 85 5.64 -0.45 -6.98
N ALA A 86 4.83 -1.28 -7.62
CA ALA A 86 5.23 -2.11 -8.74
C ALA A 86 4.26 -1.93 -9.91
N VAL A 87 4.77 -2.08 -11.13
CA VAL A 87 3.95 -2.15 -12.34
C VAL A 87 4.22 -3.48 -13.02
N TYR A 88 3.14 -4.18 -13.32
CA TYR A 88 3.14 -5.43 -14.07
C TYR A 88 2.54 -5.20 -15.45
N VAL A 89 3.13 -5.83 -16.46
CA VAL A 89 2.59 -5.89 -17.82
C VAL A 89 2.40 -7.35 -18.19
N ASN A 90 1.17 -7.75 -18.49
CA ASN A 90 0.77 -9.13 -18.77
C ASN A 90 1.19 -10.14 -17.67
N GLY A 91 1.14 -9.68 -16.39
CA GLY A 91 1.56 -10.47 -15.23
C GLY A 91 3.06 -10.46 -14.94
N GLU A 92 3.90 -9.92 -15.82
CA GLU A 92 5.34 -9.82 -15.61
C GLU A 92 5.72 -8.48 -14.98
N LEU A 93 6.66 -8.50 -14.02
CA LEU A 93 7.14 -7.29 -13.36
C LEU A 93 7.91 -6.42 -14.35
N ALA A 94 7.37 -5.24 -14.69
CA ALA A 94 7.98 -4.27 -15.59
C ALA A 94 8.75 -3.17 -14.85
N ALA A 95 8.28 -2.74 -13.68
CA ALA A 95 8.96 -1.77 -12.84
C ALA A 95 8.63 -2.00 -11.36
N ILE A 96 9.59 -1.75 -10.48
CA ILE A 96 9.42 -1.73 -9.03
C ILE A 96 10.29 -0.62 -8.44
N GLY A 97 9.82 0.08 -7.42
CA GLY A 97 10.62 1.11 -6.77
C GLY A 97 9.82 2.03 -5.86
N ASN A 98 10.49 3.11 -5.46
CA ASN A 98 9.95 4.09 -4.53
C ASN A 98 9.77 5.44 -5.22
N THR A 99 8.69 6.16 -4.90
CA THR A 99 8.57 7.57 -5.28
C THR A 99 9.62 8.37 -4.54
N SER A 100 10.34 9.26 -5.26
CA SER A 100 11.34 10.12 -4.64
C SER A 100 10.67 11.18 -3.74
N PRO A 101 11.10 11.35 -2.49
CA PRO A 101 10.57 12.40 -1.63
C PRO A 101 10.92 13.81 -2.12
N LYS A 102 11.82 13.92 -3.10
CA LYS A 102 12.25 15.19 -3.71
C LYS A 102 11.46 15.52 -4.98
N ALA A 103 10.83 14.53 -5.60
CA ALA A 103 10.03 14.74 -6.79
C ALA A 103 8.72 15.47 -6.44
N SER A 104 8.35 16.47 -7.24
CA SER A 104 7.03 17.10 -7.16
C SER A 104 5.98 16.29 -7.91
N ASN A 105 6.36 15.75 -9.07
CA ASN A 105 5.50 14.95 -9.94
C ASN A 105 6.29 13.74 -10.44
N PRO A 106 6.45 12.69 -9.60
CA PRO A 106 7.16 11.48 -10.03
C PRO A 106 6.42 10.81 -11.18
N VAL A 107 7.17 10.16 -12.07
CA VAL A 107 6.61 9.42 -13.20
C VAL A 107 7.10 7.98 -13.20
N VAL A 108 6.27 7.09 -13.71
CA VAL A 108 6.63 5.69 -13.97
C VAL A 108 6.31 5.37 -15.43
N ASP A 109 7.34 5.20 -16.23
CA ASP A 109 7.23 4.79 -17.63
C ASP A 109 7.50 3.30 -17.76
N VAL A 110 6.61 2.55 -18.41
CA VAL A 110 6.82 1.13 -18.70
C VAL A 110 6.57 0.84 -20.19
N PRO A 111 7.43 0.03 -20.83
CA PRO A 111 7.22 -0.39 -22.20
C PRO A 111 6.06 -1.39 -22.30
N LEU A 112 5.34 -1.37 -23.42
CA LEU A 112 4.32 -2.34 -23.77
C LEU A 112 4.80 -3.23 -24.92
N GLY A 113 4.32 -4.47 -24.95
CA GLY A 113 4.46 -5.38 -26.09
C GLY A 113 3.51 -5.04 -27.23
N GLU A 114 3.66 -5.75 -28.36
CA GLU A 114 2.73 -5.63 -29.47
C GLU A 114 1.32 -6.10 -29.11
N GLY A 115 0.31 -5.37 -29.57
CA GLY A 115 -1.10 -5.71 -29.35
C GLY A 115 -1.66 -5.14 -28.05
N GLU A 116 -2.69 -5.81 -27.51
CA GLU A 116 -3.33 -5.44 -26.24
C GLU A 116 -2.53 -6.02 -25.09
N ASN A 117 -2.24 -5.18 -24.09
CA ASN A 117 -1.54 -5.55 -22.86
C ASN A 117 -2.42 -5.27 -21.65
N VAL A 118 -2.34 -6.14 -20.64
CA VAL A 118 -2.89 -5.87 -19.31
C VAL A 118 -1.82 -5.19 -18.47
N VAL A 119 -2.09 -3.98 -18.02
CA VAL A 119 -1.20 -3.19 -17.18
C VAL A 119 -1.80 -3.09 -15.78
N LYS A 120 -1.02 -3.41 -14.75
CA LYS A 120 -1.44 -3.36 -13.36
C LYS A 120 -0.40 -2.60 -12.53
N LEU A 121 -0.81 -1.49 -11.93
CA LEU A 121 -0.01 -0.77 -10.94
C LEU A 121 -0.50 -1.13 -9.55
N VAL A 122 0.42 -1.52 -8.67
CA VAL A 122 0.14 -1.95 -7.28
C VAL A 122 1.02 -1.16 -6.32
N LYS A 123 0.41 -0.55 -5.31
CA LYS A 123 1.13 0.05 -4.18
C LYS A 123 1.59 -1.06 -3.23
N LEU A 124 2.87 -1.11 -2.91
CA LEU A 124 3.49 -2.17 -2.11
C LEU A 124 3.63 -1.84 -0.63
N SER A 125 3.62 -0.55 -0.27
CA SER A 125 3.80 -0.06 1.09
C SER A 125 2.48 0.22 1.80
N GLU A 126 2.48 0.22 3.13
CA GLU A 126 1.26 0.41 3.93
C GLU A 126 0.71 1.85 3.91
N SER A 127 -0.56 1.98 4.29
CA SER A 127 -1.30 3.23 4.30
C SER A 127 -0.85 4.20 5.39
N ALA A 128 -0.44 3.70 6.55
CA ALA A 128 0.00 4.55 7.66
C ALA A 128 1.11 5.52 7.26
N ASN A 129 2.04 5.07 6.41
CA ASN A 129 3.24 5.79 6.03
C ASN A 129 3.12 6.56 4.72
N SER A 130 2.21 6.16 3.82
CA SER A 130 2.07 6.79 2.51
C SER A 130 0.70 6.57 1.88
N VAL A 131 0.29 7.51 1.04
CA VAL A 131 -0.81 7.36 0.09
C VAL A 131 -0.25 7.59 -1.30
N LEU A 132 -0.45 6.65 -2.22
CA LEU A 132 -0.09 6.86 -3.61
C LEU A 132 -1.17 7.70 -4.28
N VAL A 133 -0.76 8.76 -4.99
CA VAL A 133 -1.68 9.67 -5.68
C VAL A 133 -1.38 9.62 -7.17
N ILE A 134 -2.31 9.07 -7.95
CA ILE A 134 -2.20 8.95 -9.40
C ILE A 134 -2.98 10.12 -10.02
N ASP A 135 -2.25 11.03 -10.69
CA ASP A 135 -2.81 12.17 -11.39
C ASP A 135 -3.47 11.74 -12.70
N SER A 136 -2.69 11.07 -13.54
CA SER A 136 -3.15 10.64 -14.85
C SER A 136 -2.37 9.45 -15.39
N ILE A 137 -2.91 8.85 -16.45
CA ILE A 137 -2.29 7.77 -17.21
C ILE A 137 -2.14 8.23 -18.67
N GLU A 138 -0.92 8.20 -19.17
CA GLU A 138 -0.63 8.55 -20.57
C GLU A 138 -0.33 7.31 -21.39
N VAL A 139 -0.91 7.23 -22.56
CA VAL A 139 -0.60 6.23 -23.60
C VAL A 139 -0.37 6.91 -24.93
N GLU A 140 0.21 6.19 -25.89
CA GLU A 140 0.47 6.69 -27.23
C GLU A 140 -0.81 7.26 -27.88
N LYS A 141 -0.68 8.40 -28.55
CA LYS A 141 -1.82 9.09 -29.17
C LYS A 141 -2.50 8.25 -30.25
N GLY A 142 -3.81 8.12 -30.11
CA GLY A 142 -4.64 7.32 -31.01
C GLY A 142 -4.89 5.90 -30.50
N THR A 143 -4.39 5.55 -29.32
CA THR A 143 -4.73 4.33 -28.59
C THR A 143 -5.77 4.61 -27.49
N THR A 144 -6.28 3.58 -26.84
CA THR A 144 -7.26 3.69 -25.75
C THR A 144 -6.85 2.80 -24.60
N ILE A 145 -7.36 3.11 -23.42
CA ILE A 145 -7.33 2.21 -22.28
C ILE A 145 -8.78 1.79 -21.92
N ALA A 146 -8.92 0.67 -21.26
CA ALA A 146 -10.20 0.19 -20.75
C ALA A 146 -9.98 -0.65 -19.49
N PRO A 147 -10.91 -0.63 -18.50
CA PRO A 147 -10.80 -1.47 -17.34
C PRO A 147 -10.76 -2.96 -17.73
N THR A 148 -10.05 -3.77 -16.94
CA THR A 148 -10.19 -5.23 -17.02
C THR A 148 -11.54 -5.65 -16.41
N GLU A 149 -12.03 -6.82 -16.81
CA GLU A 149 -13.25 -7.38 -16.25
C GLU A 149 -13.07 -7.71 -14.76
N ALA A 150 -14.17 -7.64 -14.00
CA ALA A 150 -14.20 -8.17 -12.64
C ALA A 150 -13.96 -9.68 -12.68
N LYS A 151 -13.23 -10.18 -11.71
CA LYS A 151 -12.98 -11.60 -11.55
C LYS A 151 -14.18 -12.32 -10.93
N GLU A 152 -14.18 -13.66 -11.01
CA GLU A 152 -15.27 -14.47 -10.47
C GLU A 152 -15.38 -14.36 -8.96
N HIS A 153 -14.22 -14.32 -8.28
CA HIS A 153 -14.12 -14.24 -6.82
C HIS A 153 -13.56 -12.91 -6.35
N SER A 154 -13.90 -12.54 -5.11
CA SER A 154 -13.44 -11.32 -4.47
C SER A 154 -13.21 -11.51 -2.97
N ILE A 155 -12.07 -11.01 -2.46
CA ILE A 155 -11.62 -11.20 -1.08
C ILE A 155 -11.21 -9.85 -0.47
N GLU A 156 -11.66 -9.56 0.75
CA GLU A 156 -11.08 -8.50 1.57
C GLU A 156 -10.18 -9.12 2.65
N PHE A 157 -8.95 -8.62 2.80
CA PHE A 157 -8.01 -9.04 3.83
C PHE A 157 -7.86 -7.93 4.87
N ILE A 158 -8.23 -8.22 6.11
CA ILE A 158 -8.08 -7.34 7.27
C ILE A 158 -6.93 -7.85 8.12
N GLY A 159 -5.94 -7.00 8.41
CA GLY A 159 -4.77 -7.47 9.13
C GLY A 159 -3.85 -6.38 9.65
N ASP A 160 -2.66 -6.81 10.02
CA ASP A 160 -1.60 -5.98 10.59
C ASP A 160 -0.36 -5.92 9.66
N SER A 161 0.83 -5.79 10.26
CA SER A 161 2.11 -5.76 9.54
C SER A 161 2.37 -6.99 8.66
N ILE A 162 1.86 -8.16 9.06
CA ILE A 162 2.00 -9.40 8.29
C ILE A 162 1.27 -9.25 6.94
N THR A 163 0.06 -8.70 6.97
CA THR A 163 -0.76 -8.46 5.77
C THR A 163 -0.22 -7.28 4.94
N CYS A 164 0.39 -6.26 5.58
CA CYS A 164 1.07 -5.17 4.87
C CYS A 164 2.28 -5.64 4.06
N GLY A 165 2.92 -6.75 4.46
CA GLY A 165 4.19 -7.20 3.90
C GLY A 165 5.40 -6.47 4.48
N TYR A 166 5.29 -6.05 5.76
CA TYR A 166 6.37 -5.43 6.51
C TYR A 166 7.63 -6.29 6.45
N GLY A 167 8.71 -5.72 5.95
CA GLY A 167 10.01 -6.37 5.92
C GLY A 167 10.16 -7.58 4.99
N ALA A 168 9.15 -7.92 4.17
CA ALA A 168 9.15 -9.10 3.30
C ALA A 168 10.30 -9.12 2.27
N ASP A 169 10.78 -7.95 1.85
CA ASP A 169 11.96 -7.79 0.97
C ASP A 169 13.25 -7.49 1.74
N GLY A 170 13.18 -7.48 3.06
CA GLY A 170 14.33 -7.22 3.92
C GLY A 170 14.93 -8.48 4.52
N SER A 171 15.80 -8.26 5.48
CA SER A 171 16.42 -9.31 6.29
C SER A 171 16.47 -8.89 7.76
N LEU A 172 16.69 -9.85 8.66
CA LEU A 172 16.82 -9.59 10.10
C LEU A 172 17.86 -8.52 10.46
N LYS A 173 18.82 -8.27 9.58
CA LYS A 173 19.88 -7.26 9.80
C LYS A 173 19.45 -5.84 9.41
N GLU A 174 18.32 -5.71 8.76
CA GLU A 174 17.78 -4.46 8.27
C GLU A 174 16.58 -4.07 9.10
N SER A 175 16.57 -2.85 9.60
CA SER A 175 15.38 -2.27 10.19
C SER A 175 14.36 -1.94 9.10
N PHE A 176 13.10 -1.81 9.48
CA PHE A 176 12.03 -1.38 8.58
C PHE A 176 12.40 -0.15 7.76
N SER A 177 12.05 -0.22 6.52
CA SER A 177 11.98 0.92 5.61
C SER A 177 10.94 0.62 4.52
N THR A 178 10.39 1.64 3.90
CA THR A 178 9.47 1.48 2.76
C THR A 178 10.07 0.61 1.64
N LYS A 179 11.39 0.53 1.53
CA LYS A 179 12.08 -0.30 0.51
C LYS A 179 11.94 -1.80 0.74
N ASN A 180 11.83 -2.22 1.98
CA ASN A 180 11.75 -3.64 2.33
C ASN A 180 10.33 -4.10 2.70
N GLU A 181 9.34 -3.26 2.46
CA GLU A 181 7.92 -3.59 2.58
C GLU A 181 7.36 -4.02 1.21
N ASN A 182 6.67 -5.15 1.14
CA ASN A 182 6.16 -5.67 -0.12
C ASN A 182 4.85 -6.47 0.04
N ALA A 183 3.72 -5.78 -0.14
CA ALA A 183 2.40 -6.38 -0.06
C ALA A 183 2.18 -7.50 -1.09
N ALA A 184 2.82 -7.44 -2.26
CA ALA A 184 2.68 -8.47 -3.29
C ALA A 184 3.40 -9.80 -2.97
N LYS A 185 4.14 -9.87 -1.85
CA LYS A 185 4.78 -11.09 -1.35
C LYS A 185 4.03 -11.73 -0.17
N THR A 186 2.93 -11.14 0.26
CA THR A 186 2.20 -11.61 1.43
C THR A 186 1.33 -12.82 1.14
N TYR A 187 1.03 -13.57 2.20
CA TYR A 187 0.08 -14.66 2.15
C TYR A 187 -1.26 -14.23 1.52
N ALA A 188 -1.72 -13.03 1.84
CA ALA A 188 -2.99 -12.48 1.35
C ALA A 188 -2.99 -12.26 -0.17
N TYR A 189 -1.92 -11.64 -0.70
CA TYR A 189 -1.79 -11.40 -2.15
C TYR A 189 -1.67 -12.70 -2.93
N LEU A 190 -0.90 -13.66 -2.39
CA LEU A 190 -0.71 -14.99 -2.98
C LEU A 190 -2.01 -15.79 -2.99
N THR A 191 -2.78 -15.75 -1.89
CA THR A 191 -4.10 -16.41 -1.79
C THR A 191 -5.09 -15.84 -2.82
N ALA A 192 -5.18 -14.50 -2.93
CA ALA A 192 -6.01 -13.88 -3.97
C ALA A 192 -5.58 -14.30 -5.38
N GLY A 193 -4.27 -14.42 -5.63
CA GLY A 193 -3.73 -14.92 -6.90
C GLY A 193 -4.09 -16.38 -7.17
N ALA A 194 -4.09 -17.23 -6.16
CA ALA A 194 -4.42 -18.67 -6.28
C ALA A 194 -5.88 -18.90 -6.71
N PHE A 195 -6.79 -18.08 -6.25
CA PHE A 195 -8.21 -18.13 -6.63
C PHE A 195 -8.54 -17.28 -7.86
N ASP A 196 -7.56 -16.61 -8.47
CA ASP A 196 -7.79 -15.60 -9.49
C ASP A 196 -8.87 -14.60 -9.05
N ALA A 197 -8.77 -14.10 -7.81
CA ALA A 197 -9.75 -13.23 -7.18
C ALA A 197 -9.37 -11.75 -7.30
N ASP A 198 -10.38 -10.86 -7.37
CA ASP A 198 -10.20 -9.45 -7.05
C ASP A 198 -10.01 -9.32 -5.53
N TYR A 199 -9.27 -8.30 -5.09
CA TYR A 199 -8.92 -8.19 -3.67
C TYR A 199 -8.91 -6.75 -3.15
N SER A 200 -9.09 -6.62 -1.84
CA SER A 200 -8.95 -5.39 -1.07
C SER A 200 -8.15 -5.69 0.21
N PHE A 201 -7.21 -4.82 0.57
CA PHE A 201 -6.47 -4.93 1.83
C PHE A 201 -6.86 -3.79 2.76
N VAL A 202 -7.07 -4.12 4.02
CA VAL A 202 -7.31 -3.19 5.13
C VAL A 202 -6.35 -3.54 6.25
N SER A 203 -5.11 -3.06 6.14
CA SER A 203 -4.03 -3.47 7.05
C SER A 203 -3.10 -2.33 7.43
N VAL A 204 -2.71 -2.31 8.70
CA VAL A 204 -1.78 -1.33 9.29
C VAL A 204 -0.85 -2.04 10.26
N SER A 205 0.44 -1.78 10.15
CA SER A 205 1.44 -2.35 11.07
C SER A 205 1.19 -1.96 12.51
N GLY A 206 1.28 -2.93 13.41
CA GLY A 206 1.05 -2.73 14.85
C GLY A 206 -0.40 -2.71 15.29
N THR A 207 -1.35 -2.95 14.37
CA THR A 207 -2.79 -2.94 14.68
C THR A 207 -3.23 -4.18 15.44
N GLY A 208 -4.14 -4.00 16.40
CA GLY A 208 -4.91 -5.05 17.06
C GLY A 208 -6.41 -4.79 17.02
N VAL A 209 -7.15 -5.66 17.67
CA VAL A 209 -8.62 -5.52 17.84
C VAL A 209 -8.94 -4.69 19.07
N ILE A 210 -8.31 -5.00 20.21
CA ILE A 210 -8.51 -4.27 21.47
C ILE A 210 -7.26 -3.48 21.89
N SER A 211 -6.07 -3.88 21.41
CA SER A 211 -4.83 -3.18 21.68
C SER A 211 -3.87 -3.33 20.49
N GLY A 212 -3.40 -2.21 19.98
CA GLY A 212 -2.20 -2.23 19.14
C GLY A 212 -0.98 -2.72 19.93
N TYR A 213 0.13 -2.97 19.21
CA TYR A 213 1.38 -3.41 19.82
C TYR A 213 1.82 -2.50 20.98
N THR A 214 2.21 -3.11 22.10
CA THR A 214 2.74 -2.42 23.27
C THR A 214 3.90 -3.17 23.92
N ASN A 215 4.92 -2.43 24.34
CA ASN A 215 6.02 -2.95 25.14
C ASN A 215 5.71 -2.96 26.64
N GLY A 216 4.65 -2.25 27.04
CA GLY A 216 4.28 -2.01 28.45
C GLY A 216 3.23 -2.96 28.98
N ALA A 217 2.61 -2.54 30.05
CA ALA A 217 1.42 -3.16 30.63
C ALA A 217 0.13 -2.45 30.19
N ASP A 218 0.27 -1.24 29.65
CA ASP A 218 -0.86 -0.39 29.26
C ASP A 218 -1.31 -0.74 27.86
N LYS A 219 -2.60 -0.60 27.62
CA LYS A 219 -3.25 -0.78 26.34
C LYS A 219 -2.82 0.30 25.35
N ASN A 220 -2.65 -0.07 24.10
CA ASN A 220 -2.42 0.88 23.01
C ASN A 220 -3.72 1.07 22.23
N ASP A 221 -4.42 2.15 22.51
CA ASP A 221 -5.72 2.47 21.88
C ASP A 221 -5.58 3.23 20.55
N THR A 222 -4.34 3.46 20.07
CA THR A 222 -4.10 4.27 18.86
C THR A 222 -4.34 3.48 17.58
N LEU A 223 -3.92 2.21 17.57
CA LEU A 223 -3.93 1.35 16.38
C LEU A 223 -4.91 0.19 16.59
N LEU A 224 -6.19 0.47 16.41
CA LEU A 224 -7.26 -0.51 16.54
C LEU A 224 -8.03 -0.62 15.22
N ALA A 225 -8.12 -1.82 14.66
CA ALA A 225 -8.87 -2.08 13.44
C ALA A 225 -10.33 -1.61 13.51
N PRO A 226 -11.08 -1.83 14.61
CA PRO A 226 -12.43 -1.31 14.74
C PRO A 226 -12.57 0.21 14.58
N ASN A 227 -11.52 0.98 14.86
CA ASN A 227 -11.58 2.45 14.82
C ASN A 227 -11.47 3.02 13.39
N TYR A 228 -10.96 2.26 12.43
CA TYR A 228 -10.74 2.74 11.06
C TYR A 228 -11.34 1.83 9.97
N TYR A 229 -11.90 0.69 10.34
CA TYR A 229 -12.44 -0.25 9.37
C TYR A 229 -13.54 0.36 8.48
N GLU A 230 -14.37 1.22 9.04
CA GLU A 230 -15.46 1.89 8.29
C GLU A 230 -14.98 3.17 7.55
N ASN A 231 -13.68 3.52 7.67
CA ASN A 231 -13.10 4.67 6.97
C ASN A 231 -12.45 4.24 5.64
N LEU A 232 -12.20 5.21 4.78
CA LEU A 232 -11.45 5.00 3.54
C LEU A 232 -10.11 4.34 3.83
N CYS A 233 -9.39 4.84 4.85
CA CYS A 233 -8.11 4.28 5.30
C CYS A 233 -7.72 4.75 6.70
N PHE A 234 -6.57 4.26 7.17
CA PHE A 234 -5.81 4.84 8.27
C PHE A 234 -4.47 5.36 7.74
N THR A 235 -4.17 6.64 7.95
CA THR A 235 -2.88 7.24 7.58
C THR A 235 -2.52 8.43 8.47
N TRP A 236 -1.22 8.65 8.69
CA TRP A 236 -0.71 9.86 9.35
C TRP A 236 -0.56 11.05 8.38
N ASN A 237 -0.85 10.83 7.11
CA ASN A 237 -0.53 11.76 6.04
C ASN A 237 -1.73 12.63 5.66
N TRP A 238 -1.42 13.82 5.17
CA TRP A 238 -2.37 14.77 4.64
C TRP A 238 -2.10 14.96 3.14
N ILE A 239 -3.16 14.99 2.35
CA ILE A 239 -3.11 15.25 0.92
C ILE A 239 -4.00 16.46 0.66
N ASP A 240 -3.43 17.51 0.07
CA ASP A 240 -4.14 18.75 -0.27
C ASP A 240 -4.94 19.35 0.90
N GLY A 241 -4.40 19.22 2.12
CA GLY A 241 -5.03 19.76 3.32
C GLY A 241 -6.14 18.91 3.92
N GLN A 242 -6.37 17.70 3.39
CA GLN A 242 -7.31 16.72 3.89
C GLN A 242 -6.58 15.48 4.42
N ASN A 243 -7.04 14.93 5.54
CA ASN A 243 -6.59 13.62 5.99
C ASN A 243 -7.52 12.56 5.38
N PRO A 244 -7.00 11.61 4.57
CA PRO A 244 -7.82 10.55 4.00
C PRO A 244 -8.51 9.64 5.03
N SER A 245 -8.00 9.58 6.28
CA SER A 245 -8.61 8.82 7.37
C SER A 245 -9.93 9.43 7.87
N ASP A 246 -10.20 10.69 7.55
CA ASP A 246 -11.46 11.36 7.92
C ASP A 246 -12.61 11.04 6.92
N LEU A 247 -12.32 10.31 5.85
CA LEU A 247 -13.30 9.90 4.85
C LEU A 247 -13.91 8.56 5.23
N GLU A 248 -15.23 8.46 5.19
CA GLU A 248 -15.94 7.19 5.32
C GLU A 248 -15.77 6.37 4.03
N TRP A 249 -15.72 5.03 4.18
CA TRP A 249 -15.74 4.10 3.05
C TRP A 249 -17.17 3.73 2.69
N ASP A 250 -17.52 3.84 1.42
CA ASP A 250 -18.78 3.33 0.90
C ASP A 250 -18.64 1.84 0.56
N PHE A 251 -19.09 0.97 1.45
CA PHE A 251 -19.02 -0.48 1.25
C PHE A 251 -19.82 -0.97 0.03
N SER A 252 -20.69 -0.15 -0.58
CA SER A 252 -21.35 -0.54 -1.83
C SER A 252 -20.41 -0.54 -3.04
N GLU A 253 -19.24 0.11 -2.95
CA GLU A 253 -18.24 0.13 -4.02
C GLU A 253 -17.47 -1.21 -4.12
N TYR A 254 -17.38 -1.97 -3.02
CA TYR A 254 -16.74 -3.27 -3.00
C TYR A 254 -17.40 -4.19 -1.97
N GLN A 255 -18.07 -5.23 -2.44
CA GLN A 255 -18.71 -6.27 -1.62
C GLN A 255 -18.00 -7.60 -1.87
N PRO A 256 -17.06 -8.01 -1.00
CA PRO A 256 -16.32 -9.25 -1.18
C PRO A 256 -17.20 -10.48 -0.94
N GLU A 257 -16.87 -11.60 -1.60
CA GLU A 257 -17.46 -12.91 -1.30
C GLU A 257 -16.86 -13.53 -0.04
N ALA A 258 -15.61 -13.19 0.28
CA ALA A 258 -14.95 -13.62 1.51
C ALA A 258 -14.19 -12.46 2.18
N VAL A 259 -14.18 -12.47 3.52
CA VAL A 259 -13.37 -11.57 4.35
C VAL A 259 -12.44 -12.41 5.20
N VAL A 260 -11.13 -12.24 5.05
CA VAL A 260 -10.10 -12.90 5.86
C VAL A 260 -9.62 -11.93 6.93
N ILE A 261 -9.69 -12.32 8.21
CA ILE A 261 -9.24 -11.51 9.35
C ILE A 261 -8.02 -12.18 9.99
N ASN A 262 -6.85 -11.55 9.91
CA ASN A 262 -5.62 -12.00 10.57
C ASN A 262 -5.18 -10.94 11.58
N LEU A 263 -5.80 -10.96 12.75
CA LEU A 263 -5.55 -10.04 13.86
C LEU A 263 -5.52 -10.80 15.20
N GLY A 264 -4.75 -10.26 16.16
CA GLY A 264 -4.52 -10.87 17.47
C GLY A 264 -3.03 -10.88 17.85
N GLN A 265 -2.14 -10.78 16.87
CA GLN A 265 -0.68 -10.74 17.10
C GLN A 265 -0.29 -9.60 18.02
N ASN A 266 -0.78 -8.40 17.72
CA ASN A 266 -0.46 -7.21 18.48
C ASN A 266 -1.19 -7.18 19.83
N ASP A 267 -2.42 -7.67 19.88
CA ASP A 267 -3.20 -7.82 21.13
C ASP A 267 -2.49 -8.73 22.14
N SER A 268 -1.78 -9.77 21.67
CA SER A 268 -1.03 -10.69 22.53
C SER A 268 0.04 -9.98 23.35
N SER A 269 0.61 -8.88 22.82
CA SER A 269 1.58 -8.04 23.52
C SER A 269 1.01 -7.32 24.74
N TYR A 270 -0.30 -7.06 24.74
CA TYR A 270 -1.06 -6.49 25.86
C TYR A 270 -1.64 -7.56 26.78
N THR A 271 -2.26 -8.59 26.23
CA THR A 271 -2.95 -9.61 27.02
C THR A 271 -1.98 -10.45 27.84
N LYS A 272 -0.85 -10.84 27.27
CA LYS A 272 0.22 -11.63 27.93
C LYS A 272 -0.31 -12.83 28.70
N LYS A 273 -1.39 -13.46 28.18
CA LYS A 273 -2.09 -14.61 28.78
C LYS A 273 -2.75 -14.30 30.13
N ASP A 274 -3.03 -13.03 30.44
CA ASP A 274 -3.88 -12.64 31.57
C ASP A 274 -5.32 -12.97 31.24
N GLU A 275 -5.98 -13.77 32.09
CA GLU A 275 -7.35 -14.27 31.86
C GLU A 275 -8.38 -13.15 31.63
N ALA A 276 -8.30 -12.05 32.39
CA ALA A 276 -9.24 -10.95 32.26
C ALA A 276 -9.04 -10.18 30.95
N LYS A 277 -7.79 -9.99 30.53
CA LYS A 277 -7.48 -9.33 29.25
C LYS A 277 -7.78 -10.24 28.06
N CYS A 278 -7.60 -11.54 28.19
CA CYS A 278 -8.01 -12.51 27.18
C CYS A 278 -9.54 -12.51 27.00
N ALA A 279 -10.30 -12.43 28.09
CA ALA A 279 -11.76 -12.28 28.00
C ALA A 279 -12.16 -10.94 27.36
N GLU A 280 -11.48 -9.84 27.68
CA GLU A 280 -11.66 -8.54 27.00
C GLU A 280 -11.41 -8.65 25.49
N PHE A 281 -10.39 -9.44 25.08
CA PHE A 281 -10.10 -9.68 23.68
C PHE A 281 -11.24 -10.45 22.98
N VAL A 282 -11.78 -11.49 23.63
CA VAL A 282 -12.93 -12.26 23.12
C VAL A 282 -14.11 -11.33 22.86
N ASP A 283 -14.49 -10.51 23.86
CA ASP A 283 -15.61 -9.57 23.74
C ASP A 283 -15.37 -8.56 22.58
N GLY A 284 -14.16 -7.98 22.51
CA GLY A 284 -13.81 -7.03 21.46
C GLY A 284 -13.78 -7.64 20.06
N TYR A 285 -13.34 -8.90 19.95
CA TYR A 285 -13.32 -9.62 18.67
C TYR A 285 -14.75 -9.92 18.19
N VAL A 286 -15.67 -10.33 19.10
CA VAL A 286 -17.10 -10.51 18.81
C VAL A 286 -17.72 -9.22 18.27
N ASP A 287 -17.46 -8.08 18.91
CA ASP A 287 -17.98 -6.78 18.46
C ASP A 287 -17.40 -6.37 17.09
N PHE A 288 -16.14 -6.69 16.84
CA PHE A 288 -15.53 -6.46 15.52
C PHE A 288 -16.14 -7.36 14.44
N LEU A 289 -16.39 -8.63 14.73
CA LEU A 289 -17.09 -9.55 13.80
C LEU A 289 -18.49 -9.02 13.44
N LYS A 290 -19.23 -8.47 14.40
CA LYS A 290 -20.53 -7.83 14.12
C LYS A 290 -20.40 -6.64 13.19
N THR A 291 -19.33 -5.83 13.34
CA THR A 291 -19.06 -4.69 12.46
C THR A 291 -18.69 -5.16 11.05
N VAL A 292 -17.85 -6.18 10.93
CA VAL A 292 -17.48 -6.76 9.63
C VAL A 292 -18.71 -7.33 8.92
N ARG A 293 -19.52 -8.14 9.62
CA ARG A 293 -20.75 -8.74 9.07
C ARG A 293 -21.78 -7.69 8.65
N LYS A 294 -21.97 -6.64 9.44
CA LYS A 294 -22.87 -5.52 9.11
C LYS A 294 -22.52 -4.91 7.74
N ASN A 295 -21.23 -4.76 7.47
CA ASN A 295 -20.74 -4.10 6.26
C ASN A 295 -20.57 -5.08 5.08
N ASN A 296 -20.46 -6.39 5.34
CA ASN A 296 -20.33 -7.46 4.34
C ASN A 296 -21.35 -8.57 4.65
N PRO A 297 -22.65 -8.32 4.40
CA PRO A 297 -23.73 -9.19 4.90
C PRO A 297 -23.69 -10.60 4.35
N ASP A 298 -23.20 -10.80 3.14
CA ASP A 298 -23.23 -12.07 2.42
C ASP A 298 -21.84 -12.78 2.40
N ALA A 299 -20.75 -12.11 2.82
CA ALA A 299 -19.40 -12.65 2.75
C ALA A 299 -19.21 -13.84 3.71
N ALA A 300 -18.43 -14.84 3.32
CA ALA A 300 -17.84 -15.77 4.27
C ALA A 300 -16.77 -15.03 5.09
N ILE A 301 -16.66 -15.29 6.40
CA ILE A 301 -15.64 -14.69 7.26
C ILE A 301 -14.66 -15.79 7.67
N GLU A 302 -13.40 -15.62 7.30
CA GLU A 302 -12.28 -16.50 7.65
C GLU A 302 -11.42 -15.82 8.72
N CYS A 303 -11.54 -16.28 9.96
CA CYS A 303 -10.72 -15.80 11.07
C CYS A 303 -9.45 -16.65 11.15
N VAL A 304 -8.29 -16.04 10.95
CA VAL A 304 -7.01 -16.78 10.98
C VAL A 304 -6.04 -16.14 11.96
N LEU A 305 -5.12 -16.94 12.50
CA LEU A 305 -4.00 -16.45 13.29
C LEU A 305 -2.80 -17.36 13.12
N GLY A 306 -1.61 -16.78 12.94
CA GLY A 306 -0.37 -17.53 12.80
C GLY A 306 0.82 -16.67 12.42
N LEU A 307 1.80 -17.21 11.73
CA LEU A 307 3.07 -16.63 11.29
C LEU A 307 3.92 -16.11 12.46
N MET A 308 3.62 -14.98 13.07
CA MET A 308 4.45 -14.41 14.16
C MET A 308 4.06 -14.89 15.55
N GLY A 309 2.94 -15.57 15.71
CA GLY A 309 2.46 -16.13 16.98
C GLY A 309 1.01 -16.60 16.89
N ASN A 310 0.60 -17.42 17.85
CA ASN A 310 -0.74 -17.98 17.95
C ASN A 310 -1.31 -17.93 19.38
N ASP A 311 -0.76 -17.05 20.22
CA ASP A 311 -1.08 -16.99 21.66
C ASP A 311 -2.57 -16.72 21.95
N LEU A 312 -3.28 -16.08 21.01
CA LEU A 312 -4.71 -15.77 21.13
C LEU A 312 -5.60 -16.60 20.19
N TYR A 313 -5.06 -17.68 19.58
CA TYR A 313 -5.87 -18.49 18.67
C TYR A 313 -7.08 -19.10 19.37
N SER A 314 -6.91 -19.68 20.57
CA SER A 314 -8.04 -20.22 21.35
C SER A 314 -9.08 -19.17 21.74
N GLN A 315 -8.69 -17.90 21.91
CA GLN A 315 -9.61 -16.80 22.17
C GLN A 315 -10.39 -16.39 20.91
N ILE A 316 -9.79 -16.54 19.73
CA ILE A 316 -10.50 -16.33 18.45
C ILE A 316 -11.54 -17.44 18.26
N GLU A 317 -11.20 -18.73 18.55
CA GLU A 317 -12.18 -19.82 18.54
C GLU A 317 -13.36 -19.54 19.50
N GLU A 318 -13.06 -19.07 20.72
CA GLU A 318 -14.09 -18.68 21.72
C GLU A 318 -14.95 -17.52 21.21
N ALA A 319 -14.35 -16.49 20.58
CA ALA A 319 -15.06 -15.35 20.02
C ALA A 319 -15.99 -15.76 18.87
N VAL A 320 -15.51 -16.61 17.95
CA VAL A 320 -16.31 -17.11 16.83
C VAL A 320 -17.48 -17.95 17.33
N ALA A 321 -17.25 -18.81 18.34
CA ALA A 321 -18.32 -19.60 18.96
C ALA A 321 -19.36 -18.70 19.64
N ALA A 322 -18.92 -17.70 20.43
CA ALA A 322 -19.81 -16.74 21.10
C ALA A 322 -20.62 -15.91 20.09
N TYR A 323 -19.97 -15.44 19.02
CA TYR A 323 -20.62 -14.71 17.92
C TYR A 323 -21.70 -15.57 17.24
N THR A 324 -21.38 -16.83 16.93
CA THR A 324 -22.32 -17.76 16.28
C THR A 324 -23.50 -18.08 17.20
N ASP A 325 -23.25 -18.29 18.49
CA ASP A 325 -24.32 -18.55 19.48
C ASP A 325 -25.25 -17.33 19.63
N GLU A 326 -24.72 -16.10 19.55
CA GLU A 326 -25.50 -14.87 19.68
C GLU A 326 -26.31 -14.56 18.41
N THR A 327 -25.71 -14.75 17.24
CA THR A 327 -26.28 -14.27 15.97
C THR A 327 -26.97 -15.36 15.15
N GLY A 328 -26.60 -16.62 15.34
CA GLY A 328 -26.98 -17.75 14.50
C GLY A 328 -26.27 -17.78 13.14
N ASP A 329 -25.29 -16.91 12.91
CA ASP A 329 -24.47 -16.88 11.69
C ASP A 329 -23.46 -18.03 11.71
N THR A 330 -23.53 -18.88 10.69
CA THR A 330 -22.62 -20.03 10.52
C THR A 330 -21.71 -19.88 9.29
N ASN A 331 -21.77 -18.72 8.59
CA ASN A 331 -20.88 -18.44 7.46
C ASN A 331 -19.60 -17.77 7.95
N ILE A 332 -18.98 -18.37 8.96
CA ILE A 332 -17.78 -17.93 9.62
C ILE A 332 -16.93 -19.14 10.02
N PHE A 333 -15.63 -19.06 9.78
CA PHE A 333 -14.67 -20.15 9.94
C PHE A 333 -13.48 -19.67 10.75
N VAL A 334 -12.74 -20.59 11.38
CA VAL A 334 -11.55 -20.25 12.15
C VAL A 334 -10.45 -21.27 11.91
N HIS A 335 -9.24 -20.78 11.57
CA HIS A 335 -8.11 -21.65 11.23
C HIS A 335 -6.80 -21.11 11.82
N GLU A 336 -5.95 -22.02 12.25
CA GLU A 336 -4.60 -21.72 12.69
C GLU A 336 -3.63 -21.87 11.52
N LEU A 337 -2.89 -20.79 11.20
CA LEU A 337 -1.80 -20.84 10.23
C LEU A 337 -0.50 -21.22 10.94
N SER A 338 0.38 -21.94 10.25
CA SER A 338 1.69 -22.30 10.76
C SER A 338 2.50 -21.05 11.14
N LEU A 339 3.30 -21.21 12.19
CA LEU A 339 4.26 -20.16 12.55
C LEU A 339 5.34 -20.06 11.47
N GLN A 340 5.90 -18.87 11.31
CA GLN A 340 6.99 -18.63 10.37
C GLN A 340 8.17 -19.57 10.65
N ASP A 341 8.70 -20.16 9.60
CA ASP A 341 9.85 -21.04 9.67
C ASP A 341 11.15 -20.28 9.38
N SER A 342 11.79 -19.84 10.47
CA SER A 342 13.06 -19.11 10.37
C SER A 342 14.27 -19.99 10.05
N ASP A 343 14.18 -21.28 10.25
CA ASP A 343 15.26 -22.22 9.97
C ASP A 343 15.37 -22.47 8.46
N ASP A 344 14.24 -22.61 7.78
CA ASP A 344 14.19 -22.84 6.34
C ASP A 344 14.17 -21.54 5.52
N PHE A 345 13.45 -20.50 5.97
CA PHE A 345 13.23 -19.27 5.19
C PHE A 345 13.91 -18.02 5.75
N GLY A 346 14.42 -18.06 6.98
CA GLY A 346 14.94 -16.87 7.68
C GLY A 346 13.83 -15.92 8.13
N TYR A 347 14.25 -14.69 8.44
CA TYR A 347 13.35 -13.60 8.80
C TYR A 347 13.50 -12.44 7.81
N GLY A 348 12.40 -11.75 7.57
CA GLY A 348 12.39 -10.41 7.03
C GLY A 348 12.91 -9.38 8.05
N SER A 349 12.68 -8.08 7.79
CA SER A 349 13.09 -7.03 8.73
C SER A 349 12.36 -7.14 10.06
N ASP A 350 13.08 -6.82 11.15
CA ASP A 350 12.52 -6.75 12.50
C ASP A 350 11.72 -8.02 12.90
N TYR A 351 12.23 -9.21 12.53
CA TYR A 351 11.64 -10.53 12.82
C TYR A 351 10.29 -10.80 12.15
N HIS A 352 9.89 -10.04 11.15
CA HIS A 352 8.69 -10.32 10.37
C HIS A 352 8.89 -11.53 9.43
N PRO A 353 7.81 -12.10 8.90
CA PRO A 353 7.92 -13.25 8.01
C PRO A 353 8.69 -12.91 6.73
N ALA A 354 9.63 -13.78 6.38
CA ALA A 354 10.24 -13.78 5.05
C ALA A 354 9.25 -14.33 4.01
N GLU A 355 9.51 -14.10 2.74
CA GLU A 355 8.66 -14.52 1.62
C GLU A 355 8.28 -16.02 1.68
N GLY A 356 9.23 -16.92 2.04
CA GLY A 356 8.96 -18.35 2.16
C GLY A 356 7.88 -18.70 3.18
N SER A 357 7.86 -17.99 4.33
CA SER A 357 6.81 -18.16 5.34
C SER A 357 5.46 -17.65 4.86
N HIS A 358 5.42 -16.58 4.06
CA HIS A 358 4.19 -16.11 3.41
C HIS A 358 3.65 -17.11 2.37
N ILE A 359 4.53 -17.74 1.59
CA ILE A 359 4.14 -18.77 0.62
C ILE A 359 3.52 -19.99 1.33
N LEU A 360 4.13 -20.43 2.45
CA LEU A 360 3.59 -21.53 3.25
C LEU A 360 2.18 -21.18 3.76
N ALA A 361 2.03 -20.02 4.42
CA ALA A 361 0.75 -19.59 4.95
C ALA A 361 -0.32 -19.36 3.87
N ALA A 362 0.07 -18.91 2.67
CA ALA A 362 -0.85 -18.80 1.54
C ALA A 362 -1.36 -20.18 1.10
N GLY A 363 -0.48 -21.18 1.04
CA GLY A 363 -0.87 -22.56 0.71
C GLY A 363 -1.88 -23.13 1.71
N GLU A 364 -1.65 -22.92 3.01
CA GLU A 364 -2.57 -23.35 4.07
C GLU A 364 -3.93 -22.63 3.97
N LEU A 365 -3.93 -21.30 3.82
CA LEU A 365 -5.17 -20.53 3.70
C LEU A 365 -5.97 -20.93 2.45
N VAL A 366 -5.29 -21.17 1.33
CA VAL A 366 -5.93 -21.67 0.11
C VAL A 366 -6.61 -23.02 0.34
N ASP A 367 -5.96 -23.94 1.05
CA ASP A 367 -6.54 -25.24 1.36
C ASP A 367 -7.78 -25.10 2.28
N PHE A 368 -7.74 -24.23 3.29
CA PHE A 368 -8.88 -23.95 4.16
C PHE A 368 -10.06 -23.33 3.37
N MET A 369 -9.83 -22.22 2.67
CA MET A 369 -10.89 -21.56 1.88
C MET A 369 -11.47 -22.46 0.79
N LYS A 370 -10.67 -23.34 0.20
CA LYS A 370 -11.17 -24.35 -0.74
C LYS A 370 -12.11 -25.35 -0.08
N GLU A 371 -11.81 -25.78 1.16
CA GLU A 371 -12.69 -26.68 1.92
C GLU A 371 -13.99 -25.98 2.32
N ASP A 372 -13.89 -24.76 2.83
CA ASP A 372 -15.01 -24.01 3.40
C ASP A 372 -15.92 -23.39 2.32
N LEU A 373 -15.34 -22.86 1.24
CA LEU A 373 -16.07 -22.12 0.20
C LEU A 373 -16.32 -22.94 -1.08
N GLY A 374 -15.57 -24.04 -1.26
CA GLY A 374 -15.67 -24.86 -2.46
C GLY A 374 -15.11 -24.21 -3.72
N TRP A 375 -14.24 -23.19 -3.56
CA TRP A 375 -13.67 -22.49 -4.70
C TRP A 375 -12.61 -23.34 -5.42
N GLU A 376 -12.56 -23.19 -6.74
CA GLU A 376 -11.53 -23.84 -7.55
C GLU A 376 -10.24 -23.04 -7.52
N VAL A 377 -9.13 -23.74 -7.28
CA VAL A 377 -7.80 -23.15 -7.30
C VAL A 377 -7.29 -23.14 -8.73
N THR A 378 -7.00 -21.98 -9.26
CA THR A 378 -6.12 -21.85 -10.43
C THR A 378 -4.70 -22.13 -9.94
N GLU A 379 -3.85 -22.77 -10.77
CA GLU A 379 -2.45 -22.97 -10.37
C GLU A 379 -1.93 -21.66 -9.77
N LEU A 380 -1.29 -21.74 -8.58
CA LEU A 380 -0.49 -20.65 -8.03
C LEU A 380 0.52 -20.27 -9.12
N LYS A 381 0.07 -19.49 -10.09
CA LYS A 381 0.99 -18.81 -10.97
C LYS A 381 1.77 -17.97 -10.01
N GLU A 382 3.05 -18.28 -9.89
CA GLU A 382 4.06 -17.40 -9.31
C GLU A 382 4.03 -16.11 -10.14
N GLN A 383 2.95 -15.31 -9.96
CA GLN A 383 2.67 -14.12 -10.74
C GLN A 383 3.80 -13.15 -10.50
N GLY A 384 4.71 -13.08 -11.45
CA GLY A 384 5.88 -12.22 -11.40
C GLY A 384 7.00 -12.69 -10.47
N MET A 385 6.92 -13.86 -9.81
CA MET A 385 7.99 -14.34 -8.93
C MET A 385 9.27 -14.68 -9.71
N ALA A 386 9.17 -15.18 -10.92
CA ALA A 386 10.33 -15.54 -11.75
C ALA A 386 11.20 -14.34 -12.18
N ASN A 387 10.69 -13.11 -12.11
CA ASN A 387 11.39 -11.90 -12.53
C ASN A 387 11.73 -10.94 -11.38
N ARG A 388 11.37 -11.25 -10.12
CA ARG A 388 11.61 -10.37 -8.96
C ARG A 388 13.09 -10.08 -8.72
N ASP A 389 13.96 -11.05 -8.97
CA ASP A 389 15.42 -10.90 -8.83
C ASP A 389 16.07 -10.11 -9.98
N LYS A 390 15.29 -9.68 -10.98
CA LYS A 390 15.81 -9.06 -12.21
C LYS A 390 15.52 -7.58 -12.35
N ALA A 391 14.60 -7.03 -11.56
CA ALA A 391 14.29 -5.61 -11.57
C ALA A 391 14.98 -4.93 -10.39
N ASP A 392 15.97 -4.08 -10.66
CA ASP A 392 16.55 -3.22 -9.64
C ASP A 392 15.51 -2.21 -9.17
N ASP A 393 15.46 -1.97 -7.84
CA ASP A 393 14.58 -0.94 -7.25
C ASP A 393 14.92 0.44 -7.85
N ALA A 394 13.93 1.02 -8.53
CA ALA A 394 14.04 2.35 -9.11
C ALA A 394 13.70 3.43 -8.07
N GLU A 395 14.24 4.62 -8.28
CA GLU A 395 13.72 5.85 -7.66
C GLU A 395 12.92 6.62 -8.72
N PHE A 396 11.60 6.68 -8.55
CA PHE A 396 10.73 7.41 -9.47
C PHE A 396 10.82 8.90 -9.20
N VAL A 397 11.32 9.62 -10.18
CA VAL A 397 11.59 11.06 -10.13
C VAL A 397 10.69 11.81 -11.12
N ASN A 398 10.75 13.15 -11.13
CA ASN A 398 10.07 13.94 -12.16
C ASN A 398 10.51 13.51 -13.56
N ALA A 399 9.58 13.66 -14.53
CA ALA A 399 9.96 13.55 -15.94
C ALA A 399 11.14 14.50 -16.23
N PRO A 400 12.11 14.10 -17.07
CA PRO A 400 13.12 15.05 -17.56
C PRO A 400 12.41 16.21 -18.25
N GLU A 401 12.83 17.46 -17.94
CA GLU A 401 12.36 18.62 -18.68
C GLU A 401 12.72 18.40 -20.15
N ASP A 402 11.72 18.47 -21.05
CA ASP A 402 11.99 18.45 -22.50
C ASP A 402 12.90 19.65 -22.78
N GLU A 403 14.17 19.41 -23.11
CA GLU A 403 15.02 20.43 -23.71
C GLU A 403 14.29 20.90 -24.98
N GLU A 404 13.67 22.07 -24.95
CA GLU A 404 13.22 22.75 -26.15
C GLU A 404 14.46 22.92 -27.04
N LYS A 405 14.65 22.03 -27.99
CA LYS A 405 15.55 22.29 -29.09
C LYS A 405 14.96 23.48 -29.79
N GLU A 406 15.60 24.65 -29.62
CA GLU A 406 15.35 25.80 -30.47
C GLU A 406 15.34 25.33 -31.94
N PRO A 407 14.36 25.73 -32.76
CA PRO A 407 14.33 25.36 -34.16
C PRO A 407 15.63 25.84 -34.80
N GLU A 408 16.43 24.93 -35.34
CA GLU A 408 17.60 25.23 -36.17
C GLU A 408 17.14 26.19 -37.28
N GLU A 409 17.55 27.44 -37.15
CA GLU A 409 17.38 28.49 -38.15
C GLU A 409 18.19 28.10 -39.38
N ASN A 410 17.50 27.68 -40.42
CA ASN A 410 18.04 27.28 -41.67
C ASN A 410 18.62 28.52 -42.37
N THR A 411 19.90 28.87 -42.09
CA THR A 411 20.63 29.88 -42.83
C THR A 411 21.17 29.25 -44.09
N GLU A 412 20.47 29.48 -45.21
CA GLU A 412 21.04 29.30 -46.56
C GLU A 412 22.31 30.10 -46.69
N SER A 413 23.38 29.41 -47.13
CA SER A 413 24.68 29.94 -47.43
C SER A 413 24.64 30.76 -48.71
N GLU A 414 24.93 32.04 -48.66
CA GLU A 414 25.53 32.77 -49.79
C GLU A 414 26.99 33.04 -49.47
N SER A 415 27.81 32.50 -50.37
CA SER A 415 29.25 32.71 -50.43
C SER A 415 29.57 34.08 -50.99
N GLU A 416 30.44 34.86 -50.34
CA GLU A 416 31.42 35.68 -51.08
C GLU A 416 32.59 36.11 -50.16
N SER A 417 33.72 36.13 -50.81
CA SER A 417 35.11 36.08 -50.47
C SER A 417 35.73 37.34 -49.83
N GLU A 418 36.95 37.11 -49.27
CA GLU A 418 38.11 37.99 -49.10
C GLU A 418 38.07 39.13 -48.08
N ALA A 419 38.99 39.26 -47.17
CA ALA A 419 40.43 39.37 -47.15
C ALA A 419 40.88 39.80 -45.73
N GLU A 420 42.01 39.26 -45.34
CA GLU A 420 43.12 39.73 -44.50
C GLU A 420 42.96 40.97 -43.58
N SER A 421 43.31 40.84 -42.32
CA SER A 421 44.57 41.32 -41.71
C SER A 421 44.55 41.30 -40.17
N SER A 422 45.44 40.57 -39.63
CA SER A 422 46.49 40.76 -38.62
C SER A 422 46.34 41.77 -37.48
N GLU A 423 46.94 41.31 -36.36
CA GLU A 423 47.62 41.96 -35.23
C GLU A 423 46.81 42.07 -33.93
N GLU A 424 47.20 41.26 -33.02
CA GLU A 424 48.20 41.35 -31.92
C GLU A 424 47.74 42.16 -30.69
N ALA A 425 47.81 41.53 -29.61
CA ALA A 425 48.58 41.75 -28.40
C ALA A 425 47.84 42.10 -27.09
N GLN A 426 48.12 41.22 -26.18
CA GLN A 426 48.63 41.42 -24.79
C GLN A 426 47.76 41.91 -23.69
N GLU A 427 47.63 40.98 -22.73
CA GLU A 427 48.11 41.03 -21.32
C GLU A 427 47.54 42.08 -20.36
N SER A 428 47.02 41.68 -19.25
CA SER A 428 47.63 41.56 -17.92
C SER A 428 46.57 41.48 -16.83
N SER A 429 46.56 40.46 -16.06
CA SER A 429 46.96 40.26 -14.66
C SER A 429 46.43 41.31 -13.65
N SER A 430 45.78 40.88 -12.62
CA SER A 430 46.29 40.80 -11.25
C SER A 430 45.23 40.43 -10.22
N ALA A 431 45.70 39.63 -9.30
CA ALA A 431 45.08 39.13 -8.07
C ALA A 431 45.06 40.17 -6.96
N ALA A 432 44.22 39.94 -5.93
CA ALA A 432 44.47 40.12 -4.49
C ALA A 432 43.19 39.80 -3.72
N GLU A 433 43.14 38.75 -2.99
CA GLU A 433 43.35 38.53 -1.53
C GLU A 433 42.87 39.67 -0.59
N SER A 434 42.02 39.36 0.36
CA SER A 434 42.30 39.10 1.76
C SER A 434 41.10 39.35 2.68
N LYS A 435 40.86 38.41 3.53
CA LYS A 435 40.94 38.32 5.00
C LYS A 435 39.70 38.65 5.83
N ALA A 436 39.50 37.67 6.67
CA ALA A 436 38.68 37.47 7.85
C ALA A 436 38.71 38.60 8.92
N ALA A 437 37.66 38.65 9.74
CA ALA A 437 37.77 38.93 11.19
C ALA A 437 36.53 38.44 11.93
N GLU A 438 36.84 37.71 13.00
CA GLU A 438 35.99 37.32 14.14
C GLU A 438 35.60 38.52 15.01
N SER A 439 34.46 38.44 15.77
CA SER A 439 34.42 38.73 17.21
C SER A 439 33.00 38.42 17.78
N LYS A 440 32.95 37.52 18.69
CA LYS A 440 32.61 37.37 20.13
C LYS A 440 31.48 38.23 20.70
N ALA A 441 30.51 37.48 21.22
CA ALA A 441 29.86 37.42 22.54
C ALA A 441 29.38 38.70 23.27
N ALA A 442 28.15 38.66 23.73
CA ALA A 442 27.78 38.79 25.15
C ALA A 442 26.28 38.63 25.41
N ASP A 443 26.02 37.91 26.39
CA ASP A 443 24.95 37.58 27.29
C ASP A 443 24.05 38.75 27.73
N SER A 444 22.72 38.52 27.85
CA SER A 444 21.93 38.92 29.01
C SER A 444 20.47 38.46 28.97
N SER A 445 20.08 37.92 30.10
CA SER A 445 18.80 37.41 30.55
C SER A 445 17.66 38.46 30.59
N SER A 446 16.37 38.03 30.33
CA SER A 446 15.25 38.22 31.26
C SER A 446 13.90 37.65 30.74
N LYS A 447 13.34 36.82 31.59
CA LYS A 447 11.95 36.49 31.98
C LYS A 447 10.73 36.90 31.14
N ALA A 448 9.97 35.82 30.82
CA ALA A 448 8.55 35.58 31.06
C ALA A 448 7.48 36.27 30.22
N ALA A 449 6.71 35.46 29.48
CA ALA A 449 5.25 35.30 29.65
C ALA A 449 4.72 34.19 28.72
N ALA A 450 3.81 33.41 29.26
CA ALA A 450 3.19 32.26 28.64
C ALA A 450 2.21 32.62 27.52
N ALA A 451 2.27 31.89 26.42
CA ALA A 451 1.14 31.71 25.53
C ALA A 451 1.22 30.27 24.94
N SER A 452 0.20 29.50 25.22
CA SER A 452 0.00 28.15 24.72
C SER A 452 -0.19 28.15 23.22
N THR A 453 0.67 27.46 22.49
CA THR A 453 0.40 27.00 21.13
C THR A 453 0.76 25.53 21.08
N THR A 454 -0.26 24.70 20.86
CA THR A 454 -0.15 23.28 20.57
C THR A 454 0.64 23.10 19.28
N SER A 455 1.89 22.64 19.41
CA SER A 455 2.68 22.16 18.28
C SER A 455 2.61 20.65 18.23
N ASN A 456 2.12 20.11 17.12
CA ASN A 456 2.19 18.71 16.77
C ASN A 456 3.64 18.21 16.82
N PRO A 457 3.90 17.01 17.33
CA PRO A 457 5.23 16.42 17.28
C PRO A 457 5.57 16.02 15.84
N SER A 458 6.70 16.52 15.38
CA SER A 458 7.32 16.16 14.11
C SER A 458 7.71 14.68 14.07
N THR A 459 7.61 14.10 12.89
CA THR A 459 7.90 12.75 12.40
C THR A 459 9.24 12.09 12.83
N GLY A 460 9.98 12.67 13.76
CA GLY A 460 11.26 12.13 14.22
C GLY A 460 11.22 11.20 15.44
N ALA A 461 10.07 10.99 16.06
CA ALA A 461 9.98 10.25 17.33
C ALA A 461 9.55 8.78 17.19
N MET A 462 9.12 8.32 16.01
CA MET A 462 8.73 6.92 15.81
C MET A 462 9.87 5.95 15.48
N LEU A 463 11.04 6.43 15.11
CA LEU A 463 12.20 5.61 14.78
C LEU A 463 12.96 5.05 16.01
N ALA A 464 12.54 5.37 17.23
CA ALA A 464 13.23 4.93 18.46
C ALA A 464 12.55 3.78 19.22
N LEU A 465 11.39 3.29 18.76
CA LEU A 465 10.63 2.25 19.48
C LEU A 465 10.76 0.82 18.94
N ALA A 466 11.39 0.62 17.80
CA ALA A 466 11.56 -0.71 17.20
C ALA A 466 12.81 -1.48 17.68
N GLY A 467 13.59 -0.95 18.59
CA GLY A 467 14.92 -1.46 18.91
C GLY A 467 15.11 -2.27 20.21
N VAL A 468 14.06 -2.58 20.99
CA VAL A 468 14.26 -3.35 22.24
C VAL A 468 13.05 -4.23 22.52
N ALA A 469 13.04 -5.41 22.00
CA ALA A 469 12.41 -6.56 22.67
C ALA A 469 12.79 -7.86 21.96
N ILE A 470 13.79 -8.55 22.43
CA ILE A 470 13.74 -10.01 22.59
C ILE A 470 14.89 -10.38 23.55
N ALA A 471 14.54 -10.59 24.79
CA ALA A 471 15.29 -11.44 25.70
C ALA A 471 14.26 -12.27 26.48
N GLY A 472 14.01 -13.47 26.00
CA GLY A 472 13.09 -14.39 26.66
C GLY A 472 12.86 -15.70 25.91
N ALA A 473 13.87 -16.26 25.26
CA ALA A 473 13.80 -17.65 24.85
C ALA A 473 14.08 -18.53 26.07
N ALA A 474 13.05 -19.16 26.61
CA ALA A 474 13.19 -20.19 27.64
C ALA A 474 13.81 -21.43 27.00
N ILE A 475 15.00 -21.79 27.47
CA ILE A 475 15.66 -23.06 27.15
C ILE A 475 14.86 -24.20 27.79
N VAL A 476 14.13 -24.96 26.96
CA VAL A 476 13.57 -26.25 27.35
C VAL A 476 14.64 -27.30 27.13
N THR A 477 15.33 -27.68 28.20
CA THR A 477 16.21 -28.84 28.21
C THR A 477 15.38 -30.11 28.23
N ALA A 478 15.35 -30.83 27.11
CA ALA A 478 14.81 -32.19 27.07
C ALA A 478 15.71 -33.13 27.89
N LYS A 479 15.18 -33.64 28.99
CA LYS A 479 15.76 -34.75 29.72
C LYS A 479 15.45 -36.07 28.97
N LYS A 480 16.46 -36.70 28.38
CA LYS A 480 16.41 -38.08 27.99
C LYS A 480 16.36 -38.94 29.27
N HIS A 481 15.36 -39.81 29.34
CA HIS A 481 15.37 -40.96 30.23
C HIS A 481 15.69 -42.22 29.41
N ASP A 482 16.65 -42.97 29.90
CA ASP A 482 17.04 -44.30 29.48
C ASP A 482 15.89 -45.31 29.45
#